data_6f900e109a646a803670b8d4e047da5d
#
_entry.id   6f900e109a646a803670b8d4e047da5d
#
_cell.length_a   1.000
_cell.length_b   1.000
_cell.length_c   1.000
_cell.angle_alpha   90.00
_cell.angle_beta   90.00
_cell.angle_gamma   90.00
#
_symmetry.space_group_name_H-M   'P 1'
#
loop_
_entity.id
_entity.type
_entity.pdbx_description
1 polymer ?
#
loop_
_entity_poly.entity_id
_entity_poly.type
_entity_poly.pdbx_seq_one_letter_code
_entity_poly.pdbx_strand_id
1 'polypeptide(L)'
;MKEGKVMNNYNKLLNNLETLKLIKIKENIDTYIDLVNNKKKDIVDCLYDLTNLEISTFEEKRRLHSIQFAGFPYVKTFEDFDFSFQPALNKEEILDFKNLRFIENKENILFVGSPGVGKTHLAISIGLENTKTYKSTYFINCNDLIEALKKAHSHNRLDDKLKTLSKYKLLIIDEVGYLPIDTEGANMLFQLINKRYEKNSTIITTNKQFSKWGELFGDSMIANAILDRLIHHSHIINITGKSYRMKNVITDDKADKNN
;
A
#
# COMPACT_ATOMS: atom_id res chain seq x y z
N MET A 1 42.63 -34.88 21.13
CA MET A 1 42.51 -33.52 21.67
C MET A 1 42.04 -32.43 20.63
N LYS A 2 42.20 -32.65 19.32
CA LYS A 2 41.70 -31.67 18.28
C LYS A 2 40.21 -31.74 18.05
N GLU A 3 39.58 -32.93 18.12
CA GLU A 3 38.14 -33.08 17.85
C GLU A 3 37.23 -32.44 18.87
N GLY A 4 37.52 -32.54 20.17
CA GLY A 4 36.70 -31.88 21.23
C GLY A 4 36.74 -30.34 21.19
N LYS A 5 37.80 -29.75 20.64
CA LYS A 5 37.96 -28.28 20.54
C LYS A 5 37.19 -27.73 19.34
N VAL A 6 37.12 -28.54 18.24
CA VAL A 6 36.34 -28.23 17.03
C VAL A 6 34.84 -28.29 17.33
N MET A 7 34.39 -29.35 18.03
CA MET A 7 32.98 -29.52 18.41
C MET A 7 32.49 -28.37 19.35
N ASN A 8 33.37 -27.86 20.24
CA ASN A 8 33.04 -26.72 21.10
C ASN A 8 32.86 -25.41 20.31
N ASN A 9 33.72 -25.15 19.31
CA ASN A 9 33.60 -23.95 18.48
C ASN A 9 32.39 -23.98 17.54
N TYR A 10 32.05 -25.16 17.00
CA TYR A 10 30.86 -25.35 16.19
C TYR A 10 29.57 -25.04 16.98
N ASN A 11 29.42 -25.61 18.19
CA ASN A 11 28.26 -25.33 19.04
C ASN A 11 28.18 -23.83 19.45
N LYS A 12 29.32 -23.20 19.67
CA LYS A 12 29.36 -21.73 19.92
C LYS A 12 28.92 -20.94 18.68
N LEU A 13 29.30 -21.37 17.48
CA LEU A 13 28.85 -20.76 16.23
C LEU A 13 27.34 -20.85 16.09
N LEU A 14 26.74 -22.03 16.30
CA LEU A 14 25.28 -22.21 16.23
C LEU A 14 24.55 -21.30 17.24
N ASN A 15 25.07 -21.18 18.47
CA ASN A 15 24.51 -20.29 19.48
C ASN A 15 24.64 -18.80 19.10
N ASN A 16 25.76 -18.42 18.48
CA ASN A 16 25.95 -17.05 17.99
C ASN A 16 24.98 -16.74 16.86
N LEU A 17 24.80 -17.66 15.90
CA LEU A 17 23.84 -17.49 14.80
C LEU A 17 22.41 -17.35 15.33
N GLU A 18 22.04 -18.12 16.36
CA GLU A 18 20.74 -18.00 17.01
C GLU A 18 20.57 -16.65 17.72
N THR A 19 21.58 -16.23 18.48
CA THR A 19 21.58 -14.94 19.18
C THR A 19 21.47 -13.76 18.20
N LEU A 20 22.13 -13.85 17.06
CA LEU A 20 22.08 -12.87 15.98
C LEU A 20 20.82 -13.01 15.10
N LYS A 21 19.97 -14.01 15.35
CA LYS A 21 18.75 -14.32 14.58
C LYS A 21 19.02 -14.64 13.11
N LEU A 22 20.18 -15.17 12.81
CA LEU A 22 20.58 -15.62 11.46
C LEU A 22 20.13 -17.07 11.22
N ILE A 23 18.82 -17.25 11.15
CA ILE A 23 18.19 -18.58 11.17
C ILE A 23 18.50 -19.37 9.90
N LYS A 24 18.48 -18.72 8.73
CA LYS A 24 18.76 -19.40 7.46
C LYS A 24 20.21 -19.81 7.35
N ILE A 25 21.14 -19.03 7.87
CA ILE A 25 22.54 -19.43 7.97
C ILE A 25 22.65 -20.64 8.88
N LYS A 26 22.03 -20.61 10.07
CA LYS A 26 22.05 -21.73 11.04
C LYS A 26 21.49 -23.03 10.43
N GLU A 27 20.39 -22.94 9.67
CA GLU A 27 19.74 -24.11 9.03
C GLU A 27 20.60 -24.75 7.92
N ASN A 28 21.45 -23.98 7.27
CA ASN A 28 22.18 -24.42 6.08
C ASN A 28 23.70 -24.57 6.29
N ILE A 29 24.24 -24.15 7.44
CA ILE A 29 25.68 -24.04 7.69
C ILE A 29 26.42 -25.36 7.46
N ASP A 30 25.85 -26.49 7.83
CA ASP A 30 26.46 -27.82 7.67
C ASP A 30 26.72 -28.15 6.20
N THR A 31 25.72 -27.91 5.34
CA THR A 31 25.85 -28.13 3.89
C THR A 31 26.99 -27.31 3.32
N TYR A 32 27.14 -26.07 3.75
CA TYR A 32 28.20 -25.19 3.23
C TYR A 32 29.57 -25.53 3.80
N ILE A 33 29.68 -25.99 5.05
CA ILE A 33 30.92 -26.53 5.63
C ILE A 33 31.39 -27.74 4.79
N ASP A 34 30.50 -28.65 4.43
CA ASP A 34 30.80 -29.81 3.62
C ASP A 34 31.28 -29.41 2.19
N LEU A 35 30.67 -28.37 1.59
CA LEU A 35 31.11 -27.87 0.28
C LEU A 35 32.54 -27.32 0.33
N VAL A 36 32.90 -26.59 1.38
CA VAL A 36 34.24 -26.05 1.57
C VAL A 36 35.23 -27.17 1.84
N ASN A 37 34.92 -28.12 2.74
CA ASN A 37 35.80 -29.23 3.09
C ASN A 37 36.10 -30.13 1.90
N ASN A 38 35.11 -30.36 1.03
CA ASN A 38 35.25 -31.16 -0.19
C ASN A 38 35.85 -30.37 -1.37
N LYS A 39 36.31 -29.10 -1.15
CA LYS A 39 36.86 -28.20 -2.18
C LYS A 39 35.93 -27.97 -3.37
N LYS A 40 34.63 -28.08 -3.17
CA LYS A 40 33.60 -27.84 -4.19
C LYS A 40 33.23 -26.38 -4.32
N LYS A 41 33.48 -25.58 -3.28
CA LYS A 41 33.19 -24.15 -3.27
C LYS A 41 34.18 -23.40 -2.39
N ASP A 42 34.51 -22.16 -2.75
CA ASP A 42 35.31 -21.26 -1.92
C ASP A 42 34.52 -20.77 -0.70
N ILE A 43 35.24 -20.45 0.37
CA ILE A 43 34.61 -19.99 1.62
C ILE A 43 33.89 -18.64 1.42
N VAL A 44 34.43 -17.74 0.58
CA VAL A 44 33.82 -16.43 0.31
C VAL A 44 32.51 -16.60 -0.44
N ASP A 45 32.46 -17.50 -1.43
CA ASP A 45 31.24 -17.83 -2.16
C ASP A 45 30.20 -18.49 -1.24
N CYS A 46 30.62 -19.33 -0.32
CA CYS A 46 29.72 -19.94 0.67
C CYS A 46 29.11 -18.90 1.62
N LEU A 47 29.92 -17.96 2.11
CA LEU A 47 29.45 -16.87 2.95
C LEU A 47 28.51 -15.92 2.19
N TYR A 48 28.82 -15.65 0.93
CA TYR A 48 27.96 -14.84 0.06
C TYR A 48 26.59 -15.48 -0.13
N ASP A 49 26.53 -16.76 -0.45
CA ASP A 49 25.27 -17.48 -0.58
C ASP A 49 24.47 -17.51 0.73
N LEU A 50 25.13 -17.86 1.84
CA LEU A 50 24.50 -17.91 3.16
C LEU A 50 23.91 -16.54 3.56
N THR A 51 24.65 -15.46 3.32
CA THR A 51 24.15 -14.11 3.60
C THR A 51 23.01 -13.72 2.68
N ASN A 52 23.02 -14.11 1.40
CA ASN A 52 21.90 -13.88 0.48
C ASN A 52 20.63 -14.63 0.91
N LEU A 53 20.75 -15.87 1.43
CA LEU A 53 19.60 -16.58 1.98
C LEU A 53 18.97 -15.84 3.18
N GLU A 54 19.81 -15.28 4.05
CA GLU A 54 19.31 -14.52 5.20
C GLU A 54 18.67 -13.19 4.77
N ILE A 55 19.31 -12.46 3.83
CA ILE A 55 18.80 -11.20 3.28
C ILE A 55 17.44 -11.42 2.62
N SER A 56 17.31 -12.42 1.75
CA SER A 56 16.03 -12.72 1.06
C SER A 56 14.90 -13.04 2.05
N THR A 57 15.20 -13.79 3.10
CA THR A 57 14.25 -14.10 4.17
C THR A 57 13.86 -12.86 4.97
N PHE A 58 14.82 -12.00 5.27
CA PHE A 58 14.58 -10.75 5.97
C PHE A 58 13.71 -9.79 5.13
N GLU A 59 14.03 -9.66 3.84
CA GLU A 59 13.26 -8.82 2.90
C GLU A 59 11.82 -9.32 2.75
N GLU A 60 11.62 -10.62 2.64
CA GLU A 60 10.27 -11.20 2.54
C GLU A 60 9.45 -10.94 3.83
N LYS A 61 10.02 -11.17 5.01
CA LYS A 61 9.38 -10.83 6.28
C LYS A 61 9.03 -9.34 6.37
N ARG A 62 9.96 -8.48 5.97
CA ARG A 62 9.76 -7.04 5.96
C ARG A 62 8.64 -6.64 4.99
N ARG A 63 8.59 -7.26 3.81
CA ARG A 63 7.52 -7.06 2.81
C ARG A 63 6.15 -7.44 3.38
N LEU A 64 6.04 -8.63 3.98
CA LEU A 64 4.80 -9.11 4.59
C LEU A 64 4.34 -8.17 5.72
N HIS A 65 5.24 -7.73 6.59
CA HIS A 65 4.92 -6.73 7.62
C HIS A 65 4.44 -5.41 7.01
N SER A 66 5.11 -4.90 5.96
CA SER A 66 4.71 -3.65 5.30
C SER A 66 3.29 -3.74 4.73
N ILE A 67 2.91 -4.87 4.13
CA ILE A 67 1.55 -5.12 3.63
C ILE A 67 0.55 -5.19 4.79
N GLN A 68 0.88 -5.90 5.85
CA GLN A 68 0.00 -6.03 7.03
C GLN A 68 -0.25 -4.67 7.70
N PHE A 69 0.80 -3.86 7.89
CA PHE A 69 0.68 -2.53 8.49
C PHE A 69 0.02 -1.49 7.58
N ALA A 70 -0.01 -1.74 6.27
CA ALA A 70 -0.71 -0.86 5.36
C ALA A 70 -2.24 -0.88 5.52
N GLY A 71 -2.80 -1.90 6.18
CA GLY A 71 -4.23 -1.97 6.48
C GLY A 71 -5.12 -2.21 5.26
N PHE A 72 -4.60 -2.83 4.19
CA PHE A 72 -5.41 -3.17 3.03
C PHE A 72 -6.53 -4.15 3.38
N PRO A 73 -7.78 -3.93 2.93
CA PRO A 73 -8.89 -4.85 3.18
C PRO A 73 -8.74 -6.19 2.47
N TYR A 74 -7.96 -6.23 1.41
CA TYR A 74 -7.59 -7.41 0.63
C TYR A 74 -6.32 -7.11 -0.19
N VAL A 75 -5.68 -8.15 -0.71
CA VAL A 75 -4.52 -8.03 -1.61
C VAL A 75 -5.01 -8.25 -3.04
N LYS A 76 -4.87 -7.23 -3.89
CA LYS A 76 -5.14 -7.28 -5.34
C LYS A 76 -4.08 -6.49 -6.09
N THR A 77 -3.49 -7.12 -7.08
CA THR A 77 -2.39 -6.56 -7.88
C THR A 77 -2.90 -5.97 -9.19
N PHE A 78 -2.04 -5.32 -9.95
CA PHE A 78 -2.37 -4.86 -11.31
C PHE A 78 -2.67 -6.02 -12.27
N GLU A 79 -2.06 -7.18 -12.03
CA GLU A 79 -2.24 -8.40 -12.81
C GLU A 79 -3.67 -8.97 -12.64
N ASP A 80 -4.28 -8.74 -11.47
CA ASP A 80 -5.66 -9.13 -11.18
C ASP A 80 -6.70 -8.18 -11.79
N PHE A 81 -6.27 -7.05 -12.38
CA PHE A 81 -7.18 -6.06 -12.94
C PHE A 81 -7.49 -6.36 -14.40
N ASP A 82 -8.76 -6.56 -14.70
CA ASP A 82 -9.24 -6.81 -16.06
C ASP A 82 -9.40 -5.50 -16.87
N PHE A 83 -8.32 -5.07 -17.52
CA PHE A 83 -8.33 -3.87 -18.36
C PHE A 83 -9.27 -4.00 -19.57
N SER A 84 -9.55 -5.22 -20.03
CA SER A 84 -10.47 -5.41 -21.17
C SER A 84 -11.90 -5.05 -20.82
N PHE A 85 -12.26 -5.15 -19.54
CA PHE A 85 -13.57 -4.75 -19.02
C PHE A 85 -13.72 -3.21 -18.88
N GLN A 86 -12.62 -2.48 -18.86
CA GLN A 86 -12.58 -1.02 -18.77
C GLN A 86 -11.80 -0.42 -19.96
N PRO A 87 -12.32 -0.55 -21.20
CA PRO A 87 -11.58 -0.19 -22.41
C PRO A 87 -11.30 1.32 -22.55
N ALA A 88 -12.06 2.17 -21.85
CA ALA A 88 -11.82 3.61 -21.81
C ALA A 88 -10.68 4.03 -20.89
N LEU A 89 -10.18 3.12 -20.05
CA LEU A 89 -9.07 3.40 -19.13
C LEU A 89 -7.74 3.26 -19.88
N ASN A 90 -6.90 4.29 -19.79
CA ASN A 90 -5.55 4.24 -20.36
C ASN A 90 -4.67 3.28 -19.54
N LYS A 91 -4.49 2.05 -20.08
CA LYS A 91 -3.71 1.00 -19.41
C LYS A 91 -2.26 1.41 -19.19
N GLU A 92 -1.64 2.10 -20.13
CA GLU A 92 -0.22 2.51 -20.05
C GLU A 92 -0.02 3.52 -18.92
N GLU A 93 -0.88 4.53 -18.83
CA GLU A 93 -0.89 5.52 -17.76
C GLU A 93 -1.04 4.86 -16.37
N ILE A 94 -1.98 3.91 -16.25
CA ILE A 94 -2.19 3.18 -14.99
C ILE A 94 -0.98 2.33 -14.62
N LEU A 95 -0.37 1.65 -15.60
CA LEU A 95 0.80 0.82 -15.34
C LEU A 95 2.06 1.66 -15.06
N ASP A 96 2.13 2.90 -15.53
CA ASP A 96 3.24 3.81 -15.21
C ASP A 96 3.32 4.13 -13.71
N PHE A 97 2.19 4.09 -12.99
CA PHE A 97 2.22 4.26 -11.52
C PHE A 97 3.00 3.16 -10.77
N LYS A 98 3.33 2.02 -11.42
CA LYS A 98 4.23 1.01 -10.83
C LYS A 98 5.63 1.56 -10.54
N ASN A 99 6.10 2.56 -11.30
CA ASN A 99 7.41 3.15 -11.09
C ASN A 99 7.47 4.12 -9.89
N LEU A 100 6.32 4.48 -9.32
CA LEU A 100 6.17 5.29 -8.10
C LEU A 100 6.76 6.71 -8.18
N ARG A 101 7.00 7.25 -9.39
CA ARG A 101 7.55 8.60 -9.58
C ARG A 101 6.66 9.68 -8.95
N PHE A 102 5.33 9.48 -9.01
CA PHE A 102 4.38 10.40 -8.38
C PHE A 102 4.61 10.55 -6.86
N ILE A 103 5.11 9.51 -6.17
CA ILE A 103 5.45 9.58 -4.74
C ILE A 103 6.73 10.41 -4.54
N GLU A 104 7.70 10.28 -5.42
CA GLU A 104 8.96 11.06 -5.37
C GLU A 104 8.68 12.54 -5.64
N ASN A 105 7.79 12.80 -6.59
CA ASN A 105 7.32 14.14 -6.93
C ASN A 105 6.28 14.70 -5.93
N LYS A 106 5.79 13.89 -4.98
CA LYS A 106 4.76 14.26 -3.99
C LYS A 106 3.41 14.63 -4.64
N GLU A 107 3.11 14.00 -5.76
CA GLU A 107 1.85 14.14 -6.48
C GLU A 107 0.78 13.23 -5.89
N ASN A 108 -0.48 13.58 -6.10
CA ASN A 108 -1.65 12.82 -5.68
C ASN A 108 -2.24 12.03 -6.86
N ILE A 109 -3.06 11.02 -6.56
CA ILE A 109 -3.88 10.34 -7.55
C ILE A 109 -5.34 10.38 -7.08
N LEU A 110 -6.23 10.83 -7.96
CA LEU A 110 -7.66 10.88 -7.69
C LEU A 110 -8.40 9.96 -8.67
N PHE A 111 -8.88 8.83 -8.18
CA PHE A 111 -9.73 7.93 -8.93
C PHE A 111 -11.20 8.35 -8.78
N VAL A 112 -11.82 8.75 -9.88
CA VAL A 112 -13.22 9.18 -9.93
C VAL A 112 -14.01 8.23 -10.81
N GLY A 113 -15.21 7.82 -10.39
CA GLY A 113 -16.07 6.97 -11.23
C GLY A 113 -17.14 6.22 -10.44
N SER A 114 -18.06 5.57 -11.14
CA SER A 114 -19.17 4.83 -10.56
C SER A 114 -18.74 3.73 -9.60
N PRO A 115 -19.59 3.26 -8.69
CA PRO A 115 -19.30 2.09 -7.86
C PRO A 115 -18.97 0.84 -8.70
N GLY A 116 -18.01 0.03 -8.25
CA GLY A 116 -17.66 -1.24 -8.87
C GLY A 116 -16.78 -1.18 -10.13
N VAL A 117 -16.30 0.02 -10.56
CA VAL A 117 -15.45 0.15 -11.77
C VAL A 117 -13.97 -0.16 -11.53
N GLY A 118 -13.56 -0.45 -10.27
CA GLY A 118 -12.19 -0.87 -9.94
C GLY A 118 -11.29 0.18 -9.31
N LYS A 119 -11.81 1.35 -8.88
CA LYS A 119 -11.03 2.42 -8.22
C LYS A 119 -10.19 1.93 -7.03
N THR A 120 -10.84 1.28 -6.06
CA THR A 120 -10.20 0.74 -4.86
C THR A 120 -9.16 -0.33 -5.22
N HIS A 121 -9.45 -1.18 -6.23
CA HIS A 121 -8.49 -2.18 -6.72
C HIS A 121 -7.19 -1.50 -7.18
N LEU A 122 -7.27 -0.50 -8.06
CA LEU A 122 -6.10 0.21 -8.58
C LEU A 122 -5.36 0.95 -7.47
N ALA A 123 -6.08 1.59 -6.54
CA ALA A 123 -5.48 2.25 -5.39
C ALA A 123 -4.68 1.27 -4.52
N ILE A 124 -5.23 0.08 -4.25
CA ILE A 124 -4.55 -0.99 -3.51
C ILE A 124 -3.34 -1.52 -4.29
N SER A 125 -3.48 -1.74 -5.62
CA SER A 125 -2.37 -2.22 -6.46
C SER A 125 -1.17 -1.27 -6.40
N ILE A 126 -1.40 0.04 -6.50
CA ILE A 126 -0.34 1.06 -6.35
C ILE A 126 0.24 1.04 -4.93
N GLY A 127 -0.61 0.93 -3.91
CA GLY A 127 -0.18 0.82 -2.52
C GLY A 127 0.71 -0.40 -2.28
N LEU A 128 0.39 -1.55 -2.88
CA LEU A 128 1.20 -2.76 -2.81
C LEU A 128 2.57 -2.57 -3.47
N GLU A 129 2.65 -1.90 -4.63
CA GLU A 129 3.94 -1.57 -5.24
C GLU A 129 4.79 -0.70 -4.31
N ASN A 130 4.18 0.29 -3.64
CA ASN A 130 4.92 1.13 -2.69
C ASN A 130 5.44 0.33 -1.49
N THR A 131 4.70 -0.67 -0.99
CA THR A 131 5.18 -1.52 0.13
C THR A 131 6.43 -2.33 -0.25
N LYS A 132 6.60 -2.69 -1.53
CA LYS A 132 7.80 -3.39 -2.03
C LYS A 132 9.07 -2.53 -1.92
N THR A 133 8.93 -1.20 -1.92
CA THR A 133 10.05 -0.27 -1.74
C THR A 133 10.31 0.09 -0.27
N TYR A 134 9.63 -0.57 0.66
CA TYR A 134 9.69 -0.32 2.11
C TYR A 134 9.30 1.10 2.53
N LYS A 135 8.66 1.87 1.65
CA LYS A 135 8.08 3.17 1.98
C LYS A 135 6.74 2.95 2.69
N SER A 136 6.48 3.75 3.72
CA SER A 136 5.28 3.60 4.53
C SER A 136 4.01 3.89 3.73
N THR A 137 3.10 2.91 3.71
CA THR A 137 1.76 3.02 3.10
C THR A 137 0.71 2.82 4.18
N TYR A 138 -0.39 3.56 4.09
CA TYR A 138 -1.56 3.32 4.93
C TYR A 138 -2.83 3.49 4.11
N PHE A 139 -3.71 2.50 4.22
CA PHE A 139 -5.05 2.49 3.62
C PHE A 139 -6.09 2.71 4.70
N ILE A 140 -7.06 3.57 4.45
CA ILE A 140 -8.19 3.79 5.35
C ILE A 140 -9.43 4.19 4.54
N ASN A 141 -10.60 3.66 4.92
CA ASN A 141 -11.86 4.16 4.41
C ASN A 141 -12.12 5.57 4.95
N CYS A 142 -12.74 6.45 4.15
CA CYS A 142 -12.97 7.83 4.52
C CYS A 142 -13.80 7.98 5.81
N ASN A 143 -14.83 7.14 6.00
CA ASN A 143 -15.65 7.20 7.21
C ASN A 143 -14.84 6.81 8.45
N ASP A 144 -14.07 5.71 8.37
CA ASP A 144 -13.21 5.26 9.47
C ASP A 144 -12.13 6.32 9.81
N LEU A 145 -11.62 7.02 8.78
CA LEU A 145 -10.71 8.14 8.99
C LEU A 145 -11.37 9.26 9.79
N ILE A 146 -12.57 9.70 9.39
CA ILE A 146 -13.30 10.77 10.07
C ILE A 146 -13.64 10.36 11.50
N GLU A 147 -14.11 9.16 11.73
CA GLU A 147 -14.39 8.64 13.07
C GLU A 147 -13.12 8.61 13.95
N ALA A 148 -12.01 8.13 13.39
CA ALA A 148 -10.73 8.09 14.09
C ALA A 148 -10.20 9.49 14.44
N LEU A 149 -10.42 10.49 13.58
CA LEU A 149 -10.05 11.88 13.84
C LEU A 149 -10.94 12.49 14.93
N LYS A 150 -12.26 12.31 14.86
CA LYS A 150 -13.21 12.77 15.88
C LYS A 150 -12.92 12.14 17.24
N LYS A 151 -12.66 10.84 17.29
CA LYS A 151 -12.25 10.16 18.52
C LYS A 151 -10.94 10.71 19.08
N ALA A 152 -9.96 11.00 18.22
CA ALA A 152 -8.72 11.63 18.67
C ALA A 152 -8.95 13.06 19.19
N HIS A 153 -9.85 13.81 18.58
CA HIS A 153 -10.24 15.16 19.03
C HIS A 153 -10.89 15.12 20.42
N SER A 154 -11.86 14.25 20.63
CA SER A 154 -12.55 14.12 21.93
C SER A 154 -11.59 13.73 23.07
N HIS A 155 -10.43 13.14 22.76
CA HIS A 155 -9.39 12.79 23.73
C HIS A 155 -8.23 13.79 23.75
N ASN A 156 -8.34 14.98 23.13
CA ASN A 156 -7.29 16.00 23.01
C ASN A 156 -6.00 15.48 22.34
N ARG A 157 -6.10 14.53 21.40
CA ARG A 157 -4.99 13.88 20.70
C ARG A 157 -5.05 14.05 19.18
N LEU A 158 -5.88 15.00 18.69
CA LEU A 158 -6.05 15.21 17.26
C LEU A 158 -4.74 15.53 16.55
N ASP A 159 -3.92 16.44 17.12
CA ASP A 159 -2.65 16.83 16.49
C ASP A 159 -1.67 15.66 16.38
N ASP A 160 -1.58 14.79 17.37
CA ASP A 160 -0.75 13.58 17.31
C ASP A 160 -1.26 12.59 16.25
N LYS A 161 -2.57 12.44 16.11
CA LYS A 161 -3.18 11.59 15.06
C LYS A 161 -2.89 12.15 13.68
N LEU A 162 -3.08 13.47 13.49
CA LEU A 162 -2.77 14.15 12.24
C LEU A 162 -1.27 14.05 11.89
N LYS A 163 -0.37 14.25 12.87
CA LYS A 163 1.07 14.04 12.67
C LYS A 163 1.40 12.62 12.25
N THR A 164 0.77 11.62 12.86
CA THR A 164 0.97 10.21 12.50
C THR A 164 0.55 9.94 11.08
N LEU A 165 -0.68 10.33 10.70
CA LEU A 165 -1.22 10.13 9.35
C LEU A 165 -0.47 10.92 8.29
N SER A 166 0.07 12.10 8.64
CA SER A 166 0.84 12.92 7.71
C SER A 166 2.22 12.35 7.37
N LYS A 167 2.80 11.45 8.20
CA LYS A 167 4.11 10.85 7.98
C LYS A 167 4.13 9.73 6.95
N TYR A 168 2.99 9.09 6.68
CA TYR A 168 2.94 8.03 5.66
C TYR A 168 3.32 8.59 4.29
N LYS A 169 4.26 7.94 3.60
CA LYS A 169 4.69 8.34 2.26
C LYS A 169 3.55 8.26 1.26
N LEU A 170 2.71 7.23 1.41
CA LEU A 170 1.47 7.07 0.66
C LEU A 170 0.31 6.85 1.63
N LEU A 171 -0.69 7.73 1.58
CA LEU A 171 -1.96 7.56 2.27
C LEU A 171 -3.05 7.32 1.24
N ILE A 172 -3.79 6.23 1.39
CA ILE A 172 -4.94 5.90 0.54
C ILE A 172 -6.21 6.17 1.37
N ILE A 173 -7.03 7.11 0.90
CA ILE A 173 -8.34 7.42 1.49
C ILE A 173 -9.41 6.92 0.52
N ASP A 174 -10.03 5.82 0.87
CA ASP A 174 -11.00 5.14 0.00
C ASP A 174 -12.42 5.63 0.27
N GLU A 175 -13.25 5.65 -0.78
CA GLU A 175 -14.69 5.94 -0.74
C GLU A 175 -15.05 7.34 -0.21
N VAL A 176 -14.26 8.37 -0.55
CA VAL A 176 -14.64 9.76 -0.25
C VAL A 176 -15.95 10.10 -0.96
N GLY A 177 -16.97 10.49 -0.18
CA GLY A 177 -18.27 10.86 -0.72
C GLY A 177 -19.30 9.74 -0.77
N TYR A 178 -19.03 8.59 -0.19
CA TYR A 178 -20.03 7.54 -0.03
C TYR A 178 -21.11 7.94 1.03
N LEU A 179 -20.68 8.54 2.13
CA LEU A 179 -21.56 9.14 3.14
C LEU A 179 -21.26 10.64 3.28
N PRO A 180 -22.25 11.45 3.69
CA PRO A 180 -22.05 12.85 4.02
C PRO A 180 -21.04 12.99 5.17
N ILE A 181 -20.22 14.02 5.12
CA ILE A 181 -19.25 14.38 6.15
C ILE A 181 -19.70 15.69 6.77
N ASP A 182 -19.86 15.72 8.09
CA ASP A 182 -20.23 16.94 8.78
C ASP A 182 -19.08 17.96 8.79
N THR A 183 -19.41 19.21 9.10
CA THR A 183 -18.44 20.33 9.05
C THR A 183 -17.21 20.07 9.95
N GLU A 184 -17.39 19.43 11.11
CA GLU A 184 -16.29 19.09 12.01
C GLU A 184 -15.32 18.11 11.35
N GLY A 185 -15.85 17.00 10.80
CA GLY A 185 -15.06 16.02 10.07
C GLY A 185 -14.38 16.58 8.83
N ALA A 186 -15.08 17.46 8.09
CA ALA A 186 -14.52 18.15 6.94
C ALA A 186 -13.33 19.03 7.31
N ASN A 187 -13.42 19.80 8.41
CA ASN A 187 -12.32 20.60 8.94
C ASN A 187 -11.13 19.73 9.35
N MET A 188 -11.35 18.59 9.98
CA MET A 188 -10.26 17.66 10.36
C MET A 188 -9.61 17.04 9.13
N LEU A 189 -10.38 16.65 8.12
CA LEU A 189 -9.86 16.15 6.85
C LEU A 189 -9.02 17.23 6.15
N PHE A 190 -9.52 18.47 6.10
CA PHE A 190 -8.77 19.61 5.58
C PHE A 190 -7.42 19.77 6.27
N GLN A 191 -7.38 19.71 7.61
CA GLN A 191 -6.12 19.80 8.37
C GLN A 191 -5.15 18.68 7.98
N LEU A 192 -5.65 17.44 7.79
CA LEU A 192 -4.81 16.33 7.35
C LEU A 192 -4.24 16.56 5.95
N ILE A 193 -5.10 16.93 4.98
CA ILE A 193 -4.67 17.19 3.60
C ILE A 193 -3.66 18.34 3.57
N ASN A 194 -3.90 19.42 4.34
CA ASN A 194 -2.98 20.54 4.45
C ASN A 194 -1.60 20.15 5.04
N LYS A 195 -1.56 19.26 6.05
CA LYS A 195 -0.30 18.74 6.60
C LYS A 195 0.47 17.87 5.61
N ARG A 196 -0.21 17.24 4.65
CA ARG A 196 0.37 16.37 3.62
C ARG A 196 0.75 17.10 2.34
N TYR A 197 0.11 18.21 2.05
CA TYR A 197 0.28 19.01 0.84
C TYR A 197 1.77 19.26 0.54
N GLU A 198 2.21 18.94 -0.66
CA GLU A 198 3.59 19.01 -1.17
C GLU A 198 4.67 18.25 -0.35
N LYS A 199 4.25 17.41 0.59
CA LYS A 199 5.16 16.63 1.44
C LYS A 199 5.09 15.13 1.20
N ASN A 200 3.90 14.61 1.04
CA ASN A 200 3.65 13.18 0.84
C ASN A 200 2.41 12.97 -0.01
N SER A 201 2.42 11.91 -0.82
CA SER A 201 1.36 11.58 -1.76
C SER A 201 0.11 11.01 -1.11
N THR A 202 -1.05 11.36 -1.68
CA THR A 202 -2.34 10.83 -1.26
C THR A 202 -3.07 10.24 -2.47
N ILE A 203 -3.63 9.05 -2.32
CA ILE A 203 -4.57 8.48 -3.30
C ILE A 203 -5.98 8.63 -2.72
N ILE A 204 -6.89 9.16 -3.53
CA ILE A 204 -8.30 9.27 -3.18
C ILE A 204 -9.13 8.47 -4.17
N THR A 205 -10.10 7.71 -3.68
CA THR A 205 -11.16 7.18 -4.53
C THR A 205 -12.48 7.83 -4.20
N THR A 206 -13.25 8.17 -5.21
CA THR A 206 -14.57 8.80 -5.04
C THR A 206 -15.54 8.36 -6.14
N ASN A 207 -16.82 8.29 -5.79
CA ASN A 207 -17.91 8.14 -6.74
C ASN A 207 -18.62 9.46 -7.05
N LYS A 208 -18.18 10.56 -6.43
CA LYS A 208 -18.76 11.90 -6.60
C LYS A 208 -17.90 12.75 -7.51
N GLN A 209 -18.52 13.50 -8.39
CA GLN A 209 -17.85 14.56 -9.13
C GLN A 209 -17.40 15.68 -8.18
N PHE A 210 -16.28 16.31 -8.46
CA PHE A 210 -15.73 17.37 -7.60
C PHE A 210 -16.69 18.55 -7.39
N SER A 211 -17.53 18.86 -8.39
CA SER A 211 -18.58 19.87 -8.27
C SER A 211 -19.63 19.58 -7.19
N LYS A 212 -19.72 18.32 -6.75
CA LYS A 212 -20.65 17.88 -5.68
C LYS A 212 -20.00 17.80 -4.29
N TRP A 213 -18.72 18.15 -4.17
CA TRP A 213 -18.03 18.07 -2.88
C TRP A 213 -18.50 19.12 -1.88
N GLY A 214 -19.01 20.28 -2.34
CA GLY A 214 -19.66 21.25 -1.45
C GLY A 214 -20.85 20.67 -0.69
N GLU A 215 -21.69 19.90 -1.40
CA GLU A 215 -22.84 19.19 -0.80
C GLU A 215 -22.37 18.08 0.16
N LEU A 216 -21.27 17.40 -0.19
CA LEU A 216 -20.71 16.30 0.59
C LEU A 216 -20.18 16.74 1.96
N PHE A 217 -19.46 17.87 1.99
CA PHE A 217 -18.81 18.40 3.20
C PHE A 217 -19.68 19.39 3.97
N GLY A 218 -20.88 19.70 3.47
CA GLY A 218 -21.78 20.67 4.07
C GLY A 218 -21.27 22.13 4.05
N ASP A 219 -20.10 22.35 3.45
CA ASP A 219 -19.45 23.65 3.32
C ASP A 219 -18.63 23.71 2.02
N SER A 220 -19.03 24.57 1.11
CA SER A 220 -18.36 24.75 -0.18
C SER A 220 -16.98 25.38 -0.07
N MET A 221 -16.72 26.20 0.94
CA MET A 221 -15.40 26.81 1.16
C MET A 221 -14.39 25.77 1.58
N ILE A 222 -14.76 24.89 2.53
CA ILE A 222 -13.90 23.79 2.99
C ILE A 222 -13.68 22.80 1.85
N ALA A 223 -14.74 22.45 1.10
CA ALA A 223 -14.64 21.56 -0.06
C ALA A 223 -13.65 22.09 -1.11
N ASN A 224 -13.77 23.37 -1.47
CA ASN A 224 -12.86 24.01 -2.43
C ASN A 224 -11.42 24.05 -1.91
N ALA A 225 -11.22 24.31 -0.62
CA ALA A 225 -9.89 24.34 -0.02
C ALA A 225 -9.22 22.96 0.04
N ILE A 226 -10.01 21.88 0.21
CA ILE A 226 -9.53 20.48 0.12
C ILE A 226 -9.17 20.17 -1.33
N LEU A 227 -10.08 20.47 -2.28
CA LEU A 227 -9.88 20.19 -3.70
C LEU A 227 -8.67 20.92 -4.28
N ASP A 228 -8.51 22.21 -3.95
CA ASP A 228 -7.36 23.00 -4.38
C ASP A 228 -6.03 22.32 -4.06
N ARG A 229 -5.86 21.82 -2.83
CA ARG A 229 -4.65 21.13 -2.40
C ARG A 229 -4.48 19.73 -2.98
N LEU A 230 -5.58 19.02 -3.20
CA LEU A 230 -5.52 17.67 -3.75
C LEU A 230 -5.22 17.67 -5.24
N ILE A 231 -5.78 18.65 -5.99
CA ILE A 231 -5.73 18.72 -7.45
C ILE A 231 -4.44 19.41 -7.94
N HIS A 232 -3.87 20.33 -7.18
CA HIS A 232 -2.75 21.18 -7.60
C HIS A 232 -1.59 20.38 -8.22
N HIS A 233 -1.21 19.23 -7.63
CA HIS A 233 -0.23 18.30 -8.15
C HIS A 233 -0.84 16.91 -8.15
N SER A 234 -1.63 16.60 -9.18
CA SER A 234 -2.34 15.30 -9.19
C SER A 234 -2.58 14.73 -10.58
N HIS A 235 -2.74 13.41 -10.59
CA HIS A 235 -3.28 12.64 -11.70
C HIS A 235 -4.76 12.36 -11.44
N ILE A 236 -5.65 12.86 -12.28
CA ILE A 236 -7.09 12.64 -12.17
C ILE A 236 -7.49 11.55 -13.15
N ILE A 237 -7.85 10.38 -12.62
CA ILE A 237 -8.21 9.20 -13.42
C ILE A 237 -9.72 9.00 -13.35
N ASN A 238 -10.40 9.30 -14.46
CA ASN A 238 -11.84 9.04 -14.59
C ASN A 238 -12.07 7.64 -15.12
N ILE A 239 -12.72 6.78 -14.34
CA ILE A 239 -13.06 5.42 -14.75
C ILE A 239 -14.54 5.37 -15.07
N THR A 240 -14.84 5.44 -16.37
CA THR A 240 -16.21 5.41 -16.92
C THR A 240 -16.49 4.05 -17.52
N GLY A 241 -17.26 3.23 -16.85
CA GLY A 241 -17.54 1.88 -17.33
C GLY A 241 -18.61 1.18 -16.50
N LYS A 242 -18.89 -0.06 -16.89
CA LYS A 242 -19.83 -0.91 -16.14
C LYS A 242 -19.21 -1.39 -14.84
N SER A 243 -20.06 -1.67 -13.85
CA SER A 243 -19.62 -2.27 -12.60
C SER A 243 -19.10 -3.69 -12.85
N TYR A 244 -17.85 -3.96 -12.50
CA TYR A 244 -17.27 -5.31 -12.55
C TYR A 244 -17.98 -6.28 -11.59
N ARG A 245 -18.51 -5.77 -10.47
CA ARG A 245 -19.30 -6.55 -9.51
C ARG A 245 -20.58 -7.12 -10.12
N MET A 246 -21.10 -6.48 -11.20
CA MET A 246 -22.29 -6.90 -11.92
C MET A 246 -21.96 -7.75 -13.17
N LYS A 247 -20.68 -8.10 -13.39
CA LYS A 247 -20.24 -8.80 -14.62
C LYS A 247 -21.03 -10.10 -14.84
N ASN A 248 -21.19 -10.92 -13.81
CA ASN A 248 -21.88 -12.21 -13.89
C ASN A 248 -23.40 -12.05 -14.05
N VAL A 249 -24.01 -11.06 -13.41
CA VAL A 249 -25.46 -10.79 -13.52
C VAL A 249 -25.83 -10.36 -14.95
N ILE A 250 -24.98 -9.57 -15.61
CA ILE A 250 -25.21 -9.07 -16.98
C ILE A 250 -25.02 -10.20 -18.03
N THR A 251 -24.22 -11.22 -17.72
CA THR A 251 -24.03 -12.37 -18.62
C THR A 251 -25.23 -13.32 -18.58
N ASP A 252 -25.85 -13.52 -17.44
CA ASP A 252 -27.03 -14.38 -17.27
C ASP A 252 -28.27 -13.80 -17.98
N ASP A 253 -28.51 -12.48 -17.90
CA ASP A 253 -29.60 -11.79 -18.60
C ASP A 253 -29.51 -11.85 -20.14
N LYS A 254 -28.30 -12.10 -20.67
CA LYS A 254 -28.11 -12.28 -22.11
C LYS A 254 -28.32 -13.73 -22.58
N ALA A 255 -28.10 -14.69 -21.69
CA ALA A 255 -28.37 -16.10 -22.01
C ALA A 255 -29.87 -16.39 -22.06
N ASP A 256 -30.69 -15.77 -21.20
CA ASP A 256 -32.14 -15.95 -21.14
C ASP A 256 -32.90 -15.23 -22.29
N LYS A 257 -32.27 -14.27 -22.98
CA LYS A 257 -32.91 -13.59 -24.13
C LYS A 257 -32.66 -14.23 -25.49
N ASN A 258 -31.86 -15.29 -25.52
CA ASN A 258 -31.53 -16.03 -26.76
C ASN A 258 -32.08 -17.47 -26.79
N ASN A 259 -33.06 -17.81 -25.91
CA ASN A 259 -33.83 -19.04 -25.92
C ASN A 259 -35.28 -18.78 -26.33
#